data_40c097c4388d6222fbf1664a925f3243
#
_entry.id   40c097c4388d6222fbf1664a925f3243
#
_cell.length_a   1.000
_cell.length_b   1.000
_cell.length_c   1.000
_cell.angle_alpha   90.00
_cell.angle_beta   90.00
_cell.angle_gamma   90.00
#
_symmetry.space_group_name_H-M   'P 1'
#
loop_
_entity.id
_entity.type
_entity.pdbx_description
1 polymer ?
#
loop_
_entity_poly.entity_id
_entity_poly.type
_entity_poly.pdbx_seq_one_letter_code
_entity_poly.pdbx_strand_id
1 'polypeptide(L)'
;MKRLVIILLCSLSVGTICGQTDSATMARLGLLNDTKWELIGKCRQHIAEAFISHDKQKIAELCEYAQTLEDEKYLPLMPHEKWMIDLYLLDLDKFIKETTAFDSTSESELLNKEVYDDNLDEIIFQNLPSSSDLYSLFEGYNTLEQADRDYIELYLLNLKKRNWPDQKRINSKCDDFFSKYPDSRYDYFLRHYVRYVFGLDYDSFHLDFAMGGGAAIFGGEIADWFSNGGLFSFDISIGFKKNMIEVSSRLSAANPKQDIHFKNGVWKAGTSGNLYQFQTNYGRFIPLKPKCAVVPIVGLGVGMFYPAVNSDTHTNEDIKDNRLFNKWLPTPILGVQLYSSSNLWPSYSSSFNSLNLALRYTFQPVRVNIEGRKINGTIHSLSAAISIGTHRKAKRVY
;
A
#
# COMPACT_ATOMS: atom_id res chain seq x y z
N MET A 1 -61.28 -2.19 26.36
CA MET A 1 -60.48 -3.20 27.08
C MET A 1 -60.21 -4.48 26.31
N LYS A 2 -61.23 -5.14 25.65
CA LYS A 2 -60.99 -6.41 24.91
C LYS A 2 -59.98 -6.32 23.75
N ARG A 3 -59.92 -5.18 22.99
CA ARG A 3 -58.97 -5.00 21.89
C ARG A 3 -57.50 -4.79 22.35
N LEU A 4 -57.29 -4.21 23.56
CA LEU A 4 -55.97 -4.01 24.09
C LEU A 4 -55.32 -5.32 24.57
N VAL A 5 -56.14 -6.25 25.11
CA VAL A 5 -55.66 -7.57 25.55
C VAL A 5 -55.24 -8.46 24.37
N ILE A 6 -55.95 -8.35 23.22
CA ILE A 6 -55.59 -9.13 22.03
C ILE A 6 -54.26 -8.63 21.40
N ILE A 7 -54.00 -7.32 21.41
CA ILE A 7 -52.72 -6.76 20.93
C ILE A 7 -51.57 -7.17 21.83
N LEU A 8 -51.80 -7.17 23.16
CA LEU A 8 -50.80 -7.61 24.14
C LEU A 8 -50.49 -9.11 24.04
N LEU A 9 -51.50 -9.95 23.79
CA LEU A 9 -51.32 -11.38 23.58
C LEU A 9 -50.66 -11.70 22.23
N CYS A 10 -50.92 -10.94 21.16
CA CYS A 10 -50.22 -11.08 19.88
C CYS A 10 -48.76 -10.63 19.98
N SER A 11 -48.46 -9.55 20.74
CA SER A 11 -47.07 -9.11 20.91
C SER A 11 -46.23 -10.07 21.78
N LEU A 12 -46.88 -10.72 22.77
CA LEU A 12 -46.21 -11.76 23.56
C LEU A 12 -46.01 -13.06 22.80
N SER A 13 -46.91 -13.43 21.85
CA SER A 13 -46.72 -14.63 21.05
C SER A 13 -45.69 -14.47 19.94
N VAL A 14 -45.51 -13.28 19.37
CA VAL A 14 -44.48 -13.01 18.36
C VAL A 14 -43.07 -12.98 19.04
N GLY A 15 -42.97 -12.38 20.21
CA GLY A 15 -41.70 -12.37 20.97
C GLY A 15 -41.24 -13.77 21.43
N THR A 16 -42.17 -14.66 21.76
CA THR A 16 -41.83 -16.04 22.17
C THR A 16 -41.46 -16.94 20.97
N ILE A 17 -42.00 -16.69 19.77
CA ILE A 17 -41.66 -17.48 18.56
C ILE A 17 -40.26 -17.15 18.08
N CYS A 18 -39.85 -15.88 18.05
CA CYS A 18 -38.46 -15.49 17.70
C CYS A 18 -37.47 -16.02 18.73
N GLY A 19 -37.78 -15.89 20.05
CA GLY A 19 -36.88 -16.38 21.10
C GLY A 19 -36.73 -17.91 21.14
N GLN A 20 -37.75 -18.67 20.71
CA GLN A 20 -37.68 -20.13 20.66
C GLN A 20 -36.84 -20.64 19.50
N THR A 21 -36.87 -19.96 18.33
CA THR A 21 -36.06 -20.32 17.17
C THR A 21 -34.58 -20.12 17.46
N ASP A 22 -34.22 -18.99 18.04
CA ASP A 22 -32.83 -18.67 18.43
C ASP A 22 -32.31 -19.62 19.49
N SER A 23 -33.09 -19.89 20.56
CA SER A 23 -32.73 -20.81 21.60
C SER A 23 -32.56 -22.25 21.12
N ALA A 24 -33.41 -22.71 20.22
CA ALA A 24 -33.30 -24.06 19.61
C ALA A 24 -32.07 -24.18 18.73
N THR A 25 -31.75 -23.16 17.95
CA THR A 25 -30.54 -23.11 17.13
C THR A 25 -29.30 -23.07 17.98
N MET A 26 -29.26 -22.24 19.03
CA MET A 26 -28.16 -22.18 19.97
C MET A 26 -27.95 -23.50 20.73
N ALA A 27 -29.03 -24.14 21.18
CA ALA A 27 -28.95 -25.45 21.84
C ALA A 27 -28.39 -26.52 20.90
N ARG A 28 -28.81 -26.54 19.62
CA ARG A 28 -28.34 -27.47 18.58
C ARG A 28 -26.84 -27.29 18.27
N LEU A 29 -26.34 -26.07 18.38
CA LEU A 29 -24.94 -25.73 18.16
C LEU A 29 -24.08 -25.80 19.43
N GLY A 30 -24.66 -26.09 20.60
CA GLY A 30 -23.93 -26.14 21.89
C GLY A 30 -23.44 -24.79 22.41
N LEU A 31 -24.15 -23.68 22.09
CA LEU A 31 -23.67 -22.30 22.27
C LEU A 31 -24.36 -21.57 23.45
N LEU A 32 -25.02 -22.27 24.36
CA LEU A 32 -25.94 -21.67 25.36
C LEU A 32 -25.29 -20.76 26.42
N ASN A 33 -23.96 -20.84 26.61
CA ASN A 33 -23.25 -20.08 27.65
C ASN A 33 -22.14 -19.15 27.10
N ASP A 34 -22.08 -18.97 25.81
CA ASP A 34 -21.01 -18.19 25.17
C ASP A 34 -21.33 -16.69 25.15
N THR A 35 -20.32 -15.86 25.20
CA THR A 35 -20.44 -14.42 24.85
C THR A 35 -20.79 -14.25 23.38
N LYS A 36 -21.37 -13.12 23.01
CA LYS A 36 -21.73 -12.84 21.60
C LYS A 36 -20.52 -12.98 20.65
N TRP A 37 -19.34 -12.57 21.10
CA TRP A 37 -18.11 -12.72 20.32
C TRP A 37 -17.71 -14.18 20.09
N GLU A 38 -17.80 -15.00 21.13
CA GLU A 38 -17.57 -16.45 21.04
C GLU A 38 -18.61 -17.13 20.15
N LEU A 39 -19.88 -16.70 20.23
CA LEU A 39 -20.95 -17.19 19.36
C LEU A 39 -20.64 -16.91 17.88
N ILE A 40 -20.17 -15.70 17.56
CA ILE A 40 -19.75 -15.34 16.20
C ILE A 40 -18.61 -16.25 15.75
N GLY A 41 -17.56 -16.40 16.55
CA GLY A 41 -16.42 -17.26 16.20
C GLY A 41 -16.81 -18.71 15.95
N LYS A 42 -17.64 -19.31 16.81
CA LYS A 42 -18.13 -20.69 16.63
C LYS A 42 -19.06 -20.81 15.42
N CYS A 43 -19.93 -19.83 15.18
CA CYS A 43 -20.79 -19.80 14.02
C CYS A 43 -19.97 -19.78 12.73
N ARG A 44 -18.95 -18.94 12.65
CA ARG A 44 -18.00 -18.87 11.50
C ARG A 44 -17.25 -20.18 11.30
N GLN A 45 -16.80 -20.82 12.41
CA GLN A 45 -16.16 -22.14 12.34
C GLN A 45 -17.12 -23.19 11.76
N HIS A 46 -18.38 -23.23 12.20
CA HIS A 46 -19.37 -24.17 11.67
C HIS A 46 -19.73 -23.89 10.21
N ILE A 47 -19.73 -22.61 9.77
CA ILE A 47 -19.87 -22.27 8.37
C ILE A 47 -18.69 -22.84 7.57
N ALA A 48 -17.45 -22.67 8.04
CA ALA A 48 -16.27 -23.25 7.41
C ALA A 48 -16.35 -24.78 7.29
N GLU A 49 -16.73 -25.47 8.36
CA GLU A 49 -16.95 -26.92 8.36
C GLU A 49 -18.04 -27.36 7.38
N ALA A 50 -19.12 -26.59 7.27
CA ALA A 50 -20.19 -26.86 6.34
C ALA A 50 -19.77 -26.63 4.87
N PHE A 51 -18.89 -25.65 4.60
CA PHE A 51 -18.27 -25.50 3.28
C PHE A 51 -17.37 -26.69 2.92
N ILE A 52 -16.54 -27.15 3.84
CA ILE A 52 -15.66 -28.33 3.64
C ILE A 52 -16.50 -29.60 3.37
N SER A 53 -17.65 -29.74 4.04
CA SER A 53 -18.56 -30.89 3.84
C SER A 53 -19.55 -30.69 2.68
N HIS A 54 -19.55 -29.53 2.00
CA HIS A 54 -20.49 -29.14 0.94
C HIS A 54 -21.97 -29.20 1.35
N ASP A 55 -22.27 -28.99 2.64
CA ASP A 55 -23.64 -28.99 3.17
C ASP A 55 -24.30 -27.61 2.98
N LYS A 56 -24.89 -27.42 1.79
CA LYS A 56 -25.54 -26.17 1.40
C LYS A 56 -26.68 -25.74 2.33
N GLN A 57 -27.46 -26.71 2.84
CA GLN A 57 -28.58 -26.39 3.74
C GLN A 57 -28.04 -25.84 5.06
N LYS A 58 -27.02 -26.50 5.64
CA LYS A 58 -26.39 -26.05 6.88
C LYS A 58 -25.72 -24.69 6.71
N ILE A 59 -25.06 -24.41 5.56
CA ILE A 59 -24.49 -23.09 5.25
C ILE A 59 -25.59 -22.03 5.29
N ALA A 60 -26.73 -22.24 4.61
CA ALA A 60 -27.82 -21.28 4.58
C ALA A 60 -28.36 -20.99 5.99
N GLU A 61 -28.66 -22.04 6.78
CA GLU A 61 -29.16 -21.92 8.18
C GLU A 61 -28.17 -21.15 9.08
N LEU A 62 -26.87 -21.44 8.96
CA LEU A 62 -25.83 -20.78 9.75
C LEU A 62 -25.63 -19.31 9.33
N CYS A 63 -25.76 -19.00 8.06
CA CYS A 63 -25.67 -17.62 7.57
C CYS A 63 -26.88 -16.78 8.05
N GLU A 64 -28.09 -17.34 8.03
CA GLU A 64 -29.27 -16.67 8.63
C GLU A 64 -29.05 -16.43 10.12
N TYR A 65 -28.54 -17.42 10.85
CA TYR A 65 -28.23 -17.26 12.27
C TYR A 65 -27.13 -16.20 12.50
N ALA A 66 -26.06 -16.19 11.69
CA ALA A 66 -25.02 -15.19 11.78
C ALA A 66 -25.56 -13.76 11.62
N GLN A 67 -26.53 -13.55 10.71
CA GLN A 67 -27.18 -12.25 10.52
C GLN A 67 -27.94 -11.78 11.78
N THR A 68 -28.49 -12.70 12.58
CA THR A 68 -29.16 -12.33 13.85
C THR A 68 -28.17 -11.86 14.92
N LEU A 69 -26.89 -12.19 14.76
CA LEU A 69 -25.81 -11.76 15.65
C LEU A 69 -25.23 -10.38 15.26
N GLU A 70 -25.60 -9.85 14.09
CA GLU A 70 -25.14 -8.53 13.66
C GLU A 70 -25.78 -7.42 14.50
N ASP A 71 -24.97 -6.42 14.90
CA ASP A 71 -25.42 -5.22 15.60
C ASP A 71 -24.53 -4.01 15.30
N GLU A 72 -24.65 -2.96 16.09
CA GLU A 72 -23.85 -1.75 15.94
C GLU A 72 -22.34 -1.99 16.16
N LYS A 73 -22.00 -3.00 16.97
CA LYS A 73 -20.62 -3.29 17.35
C LYS A 73 -19.99 -4.42 16.55
N TYR A 74 -20.73 -5.47 16.23
CA TYR A 74 -20.21 -6.71 15.66
C TYR A 74 -20.74 -6.97 14.25
N LEU A 75 -19.83 -7.37 13.36
CA LEU A 75 -20.13 -7.82 11.99
C LEU A 75 -19.76 -9.31 11.87
N PRO A 76 -20.72 -10.24 11.98
CA PRO A 76 -20.44 -11.67 11.93
C PRO A 76 -19.91 -12.16 10.59
N LEU A 77 -20.37 -11.59 9.49
CA LEU A 77 -19.95 -11.90 8.13
C LEU A 77 -19.65 -10.61 7.37
N MET A 78 -18.47 -10.52 6.77
CA MET A 78 -18.12 -9.42 5.88
C MET A 78 -19.02 -9.42 4.63
N PRO A 79 -19.29 -8.25 4.01
CA PRO A 79 -20.12 -8.21 2.80
C PRO A 79 -19.61 -9.12 1.69
N HIS A 80 -18.29 -9.15 1.44
CA HIS A 80 -17.72 -10.02 0.42
C HIS A 80 -17.87 -11.52 0.75
N GLU A 81 -17.88 -11.92 2.02
CA GLU A 81 -18.17 -13.29 2.44
C GLU A 81 -19.64 -13.63 2.15
N LYS A 82 -20.58 -12.74 2.50
CA LYS A 82 -22.02 -12.90 2.19
C LYS A 82 -22.23 -13.09 0.69
N TRP A 83 -21.64 -12.23 -0.14
CA TRP A 83 -21.74 -12.31 -1.59
C TRP A 83 -21.15 -13.60 -2.17
N MET A 84 -20.04 -14.09 -1.65
CA MET A 84 -19.47 -15.37 -2.04
C MET A 84 -20.37 -16.54 -1.62
N ILE A 85 -20.98 -16.46 -0.44
CA ILE A 85 -21.94 -17.48 0.04
C ILE A 85 -23.18 -17.52 -0.85
N ASP A 86 -23.76 -16.36 -1.20
CA ASP A 86 -24.91 -16.28 -2.09
C ASP A 86 -24.60 -16.87 -3.47
N LEU A 87 -23.41 -16.61 -4.01
CA LEU A 87 -22.94 -17.25 -5.26
C LEU A 87 -22.78 -18.76 -5.12
N TYR A 88 -22.26 -19.26 -4.00
CA TYR A 88 -22.10 -20.69 -3.73
C TYR A 88 -23.47 -21.41 -3.61
N LEU A 89 -24.42 -20.76 -2.95
CA LEU A 89 -25.78 -21.24 -2.80
C LEU A 89 -26.61 -21.08 -4.07
N LEU A 90 -26.13 -20.34 -5.08
CA LEU A 90 -26.81 -19.95 -6.30
C LEU A 90 -28.03 -19.04 -6.06
N ASP A 91 -28.02 -18.27 -4.98
CA ASP A 91 -29.00 -17.22 -4.72
C ASP A 91 -28.61 -15.93 -5.46
N LEU A 92 -28.72 -15.97 -6.79
CA LEU A 92 -28.20 -14.93 -7.67
C LEU A 92 -28.99 -13.62 -7.55
N ASP A 93 -30.29 -13.70 -7.29
CA ASP A 93 -31.14 -12.53 -7.10
C ASP A 93 -30.75 -11.77 -5.83
N LYS A 94 -30.47 -12.49 -4.74
CA LYS A 94 -30.00 -11.91 -3.49
C LYS A 94 -28.60 -11.29 -3.66
N PHE A 95 -27.66 -12.02 -4.29
CA PHE A 95 -26.34 -11.52 -4.63
C PHE A 95 -26.39 -10.19 -5.40
N ILE A 96 -27.19 -10.14 -6.48
CA ILE A 96 -27.36 -8.94 -7.30
C ILE A 96 -27.94 -7.80 -6.47
N LYS A 97 -28.98 -8.06 -5.70
CA LYS A 97 -29.63 -7.06 -4.85
C LYS A 97 -28.67 -6.48 -3.82
N GLU A 98 -27.92 -7.31 -3.12
CA GLU A 98 -26.99 -6.86 -2.08
C GLU A 98 -25.80 -6.09 -2.65
N THR A 99 -25.21 -6.57 -3.74
CA THR A 99 -24.06 -5.90 -4.35
C THR A 99 -24.44 -4.57 -5.00
N THR A 100 -25.61 -4.46 -5.61
CA THR A 100 -26.09 -3.20 -6.22
C THR A 100 -26.56 -2.19 -5.19
N ALA A 101 -27.00 -2.62 -4.01
CA ALA A 101 -27.35 -1.74 -2.89
C ALA A 101 -26.12 -1.26 -2.08
N PHE A 102 -24.96 -1.90 -2.27
CA PHE A 102 -23.77 -1.58 -1.50
C PHE A 102 -23.09 -0.32 -2.03
N ASP A 103 -22.97 0.71 -1.20
CA ASP A 103 -22.43 2.03 -1.52
C ASP A 103 -21.38 2.51 -0.49
N SER A 104 -20.92 3.74 -0.65
CA SER A 104 -19.96 4.35 0.26
C SER A 104 -20.50 4.55 1.68
N THR A 105 -21.81 4.69 1.86
CA THR A 105 -22.47 4.79 3.16
C THR A 105 -22.38 3.47 3.88
N SER A 106 -22.77 2.39 3.19
CA SER A 106 -22.64 1.01 3.68
C SER A 106 -21.20 0.67 4.06
N GLU A 107 -20.22 1.05 3.23
CA GLU A 107 -18.79 0.85 3.54
C GLU A 107 -18.36 1.62 4.79
N SER A 108 -18.82 2.87 4.96
CA SER A 108 -18.52 3.71 6.13
C SER A 108 -19.07 3.13 7.43
N GLU A 109 -20.27 2.58 7.41
CA GLU A 109 -20.90 1.95 8.58
C GLU A 109 -20.12 0.72 9.06
N LEU A 110 -19.54 -0.04 8.10
CA LEU A 110 -18.77 -1.23 8.42
C LEU A 110 -17.42 -0.95 9.08
N LEU A 111 -16.82 0.22 8.80
CA LEU A 111 -15.49 0.56 9.34
C LEU A 111 -15.47 0.65 10.88
N ASN A 112 -16.61 0.84 11.52
CA ASN A 112 -16.74 0.97 12.97
C ASN A 112 -17.10 -0.35 13.67
N LYS A 113 -17.38 -1.41 12.92
CA LYS A 113 -17.76 -2.71 13.47
C LYS A 113 -16.54 -3.61 13.68
N GLU A 114 -16.57 -4.38 14.75
CA GLU A 114 -15.57 -5.41 15.02
C GLU A 114 -15.86 -6.64 14.13
N VAL A 115 -14.84 -7.08 13.41
CA VAL A 115 -14.86 -8.23 12.49
C VAL A 115 -14.02 -9.35 13.08
N TYR A 116 -14.50 -10.58 13.00
CA TYR A 116 -13.75 -11.75 13.46
C TYR A 116 -12.59 -12.04 12.50
N ASP A 117 -11.37 -12.15 13.02
CA ASP A 117 -10.16 -12.39 12.24
C ASP A 117 -9.88 -13.90 12.15
N ASP A 118 -10.29 -14.51 11.05
CA ASP A 118 -10.05 -15.92 10.72
C ASP A 118 -9.84 -16.07 9.20
N ASN A 119 -9.83 -17.31 8.70
CA ASN A 119 -9.64 -17.65 7.29
C ASN A 119 -10.93 -18.11 6.59
N LEU A 120 -12.10 -17.70 7.07
CA LEU A 120 -13.38 -18.11 6.50
C LEU A 120 -13.51 -17.68 5.03
N ASP A 121 -13.09 -16.46 4.70
CA ASP A 121 -13.12 -15.94 3.33
C ASP A 121 -12.31 -16.81 2.35
N GLU A 122 -11.15 -17.30 2.77
CA GLU A 122 -10.31 -18.19 1.97
C GLU A 122 -11.00 -19.55 1.76
N ILE A 123 -11.60 -20.12 2.81
CA ILE A 123 -12.34 -21.39 2.74
C ILE A 123 -13.53 -21.27 1.79
N ILE A 124 -14.32 -20.20 1.89
CA ILE A 124 -15.43 -19.92 0.98
C ILE A 124 -14.91 -19.82 -0.45
N PHE A 125 -13.87 -19.02 -0.67
CA PHE A 125 -13.28 -18.80 -1.99
C PHE A 125 -12.78 -20.08 -2.67
N GLN A 126 -12.16 -20.99 -1.91
CA GLN A 126 -11.66 -22.27 -2.44
C GLN A 126 -12.79 -23.19 -2.89
N ASN A 127 -13.98 -23.05 -2.30
CA ASN A 127 -15.16 -23.87 -2.61
C ASN A 127 -16.09 -23.22 -3.65
N LEU A 128 -15.79 -21.99 -4.11
CA LEU A 128 -16.59 -21.37 -5.16
C LEU A 128 -16.53 -22.16 -6.48
N PRO A 129 -17.67 -22.31 -7.20
CA PRO A 129 -17.70 -22.97 -8.48
C PRO A 129 -16.72 -22.33 -9.47
N SER A 130 -16.17 -23.11 -10.38
CA SER A 130 -15.36 -22.56 -11.47
C SER A 130 -16.23 -21.70 -12.41
N SER A 131 -15.60 -20.80 -13.19
CA SER A 131 -16.36 -20.01 -14.16
C SER A 131 -17.08 -20.87 -15.18
N SER A 132 -16.51 -22.01 -15.58
CA SER A 132 -17.13 -23.00 -16.49
C SER A 132 -18.35 -23.65 -15.87
N ASP A 133 -18.29 -23.99 -14.58
CA ASP A 133 -19.40 -24.62 -13.88
C ASP A 133 -20.58 -23.63 -13.71
N LEU A 134 -20.25 -22.37 -13.46
CA LEU A 134 -21.26 -21.30 -13.39
C LEU A 134 -21.92 -21.04 -14.74
N TYR A 135 -21.18 -21.09 -15.85
CA TYR A 135 -21.81 -20.97 -17.19
C TYR A 135 -22.83 -22.08 -17.45
N SER A 136 -22.50 -23.32 -17.10
CA SER A 136 -23.45 -24.44 -17.25
C SER A 136 -24.66 -24.31 -16.32
N LEU A 137 -24.48 -23.69 -15.15
CA LEU A 137 -25.57 -23.39 -14.24
C LEU A 137 -26.44 -22.22 -14.75
N PHE A 138 -25.85 -21.19 -15.36
CA PHE A 138 -26.57 -20.07 -15.94
C PHE A 138 -27.45 -20.45 -17.12
N GLU A 139 -27.12 -21.50 -17.88
CA GLU A 139 -28.01 -22.03 -18.94
C GLU A 139 -29.35 -22.52 -18.38
N GLY A 140 -29.40 -22.96 -17.12
CA GLY A 140 -30.59 -23.34 -16.39
C GLY A 140 -31.40 -22.16 -15.81
N TYR A 141 -30.81 -20.96 -15.67
CA TYR A 141 -31.45 -19.76 -15.11
C TYR A 141 -32.01 -18.85 -16.23
N ASN A 142 -33.17 -19.19 -16.74
CA ASN A 142 -33.83 -18.41 -17.79
C ASN A 142 -34.30 -17.00 -17.33
N THR A 143 -34.22 -16.70 -16.04
CA THR A 143 -34.65 -15.41 -15.45
C THR A 143 -33.56 -14.33 -15.47
N LEU A 144 -32.30 -14.70 -15.65
CA LEU A 144 -31.18 -13.74 -15.68
C LEU A 144 -31.07 -13.08 -17.06
N GLU A 145 -31.04 -11.75 -17.06
CA GLU A 145 -30.74 -10.97 -18.25
C GLU A 145 -29.23 -11.11 -18.61
N GLN A 146 -28.87 -10.82 -19.84
CA GLN A 146 -27.48 -10.91 -20.27
C GLN A 146 -26.55 -9.95 -19.47
N ALA A 147 -27.06 -8.79 -19.06
CA ALA A 147 -26.31 -7.86 -18.21
C ALA A 147 -26.01 -8.45 -16.84
N ASP A 148 -26.93 -9.22 -16.25
CA ASP A 148 -26.72 -9.88 -14.95
C ASP A 148 -25.61 -10.94 -15.05
N ARG A 149 -25.64 -11.73 -16.12
CA ARG A 149 -24.63 -12.76 -16.39
C ARG A 149 -23.24 -12.17 -16.58
N ASP A 150 -23.12 -11.13 -17.41
CA ASP A 150 -21.86 -10.43 -17.68
C ASP A 150 -21.33 -9.77 -16.38
N TYR A 151 -22.21 -9.24 -15.53
CA TYR A 151 -21.86 -8.67 -14.22
C TYR A 151 -21.29 -9.72 -13.26
N ILE A 152 -22.00 -10.86 -13.12
CA ILE A 152 -21.54 -11.95 -12.23
C ILE A 152 -20.20 -12.51 -12.73
N GLU A 153 -20.00 -12.65 -14.05
CA GLU A 153 -18.70 -13.04 -14.61
C GLU A 153 -17.59 -12.07 -14.21
N LEU A 154 -17.82 -10.77 -14.32
CA LEU A 154 -16.85 -9.75 -13.93
C LEU A 154 -16.51 -9.83 -12.45
N TYR A 155 -17.49 -10.04 -11.59
CA TYR A 155 -17.26 -10.21 -10.16
C TYR A 155 -16.41 -11.46 -9.88
N LEU A 156 -16.70 -12.58 -10.47
CA LEU A 156 -15.93 -13.82 -10.32
C LEU A 156 -14.50 -13.70 -10.84
N LEU A 157 -14.31 -13.02 -11.97
CA LEU A 157 -12.98 -12.72 -12.48
C LEU A 157 -12.20 -11.84 -11.50
N ASN A 158 -12.88 -10.88 -10.86
CA ASN A 158 -12.27 -10.05 -9.84
C ASN A 158 -11.88 -10.85 -8.58
N LEU A 159 -12.69 -11.79 -8.14
CA LEU A 159 -12.36 -12.68 -7.02
C LEU A 159 -11.15 -13.57 -7.35
N LYS A 160 -11.09 -14.13 -8.54
CA LYS A 160 -10.05 -15.08 -8.98
C LYS A 160 -8.74 -14.45 -9.45
N LYS A 161 -8.66 -13.13 -9.45
CA LYS A 161 -7.43 -12.43 -9.86
C LYS A 161 -6.26 -12.75 -8.93
N ARG A 162 -5.11 -13.04 -9.51
CA ARG A 162 -3.87 -13.35 -8.77
C ARG A 162 -2.81 -12.26 -8.85
N ASN A 163 -2.88 -11.38 -9.86
CA ASN A 163 -1.83 -10.42 -10.13
C ASN A 163 -2.35 -9.17 -10.88
N TRP A 164 -1.47 -8.19 -11.10
CA TRP A 164 -1.80 -6.96 -11.80
C TRP A 164 -2.20 -7.12 -13.28
N PRO A 165 -1.59 -7.99 -14.10
CA PRO A 165 -2.09 -8.27 -15.45
C PRO A 165 -3.55 -8.70 -15.48
N ASP A 166 -3.99 -9.49 -14.52
CA ASP A 166 -5.40 -9.88 -14.39
C ASP A 166 -6.30 -8.67 -14.12
N GLN A 167 -5.89 -7.76 -13.24
CA GLN A 167 -6.65 -6.54 -12.99
C GLN A 167 -6.78 -5.65 -14.24
N LYS A 168 -5.72 -5.55 -15.04
CA LYS A 168 -5.78 -4.79 -16.31
C LYS A 168 -6.79 -5.40 -17.28
N ARG A 169 -6.84 -6.74 -17.37
CA ARG A 169 -7.83 -7.47 -18.17
C ARG A 169 -9.26 -7.26 -17.65
N ILE A 170 -9.44 -7.30 -16.34
CA ILE A 170 -10.73 -7.04 -15.70
C ILE A 170 -11.19 -5.59 -15.99
N ASN A 171 -10.29 -4.61 -15.87
CA ASN A 171 -10.60 -3.22 -16.20
C ASN A 171 -11.06 -3.06 -17.64
N SER A 172 -10.39 -3.72 -18.60
CA SER A 172 -10.81 -3.71 -20.01
C SER A 172 -12.21 -4.31 -20.19
N LYS A 173 -12.50 -5.45 -19.54
CA LYS A 173 -13.83 -6.06 -19.58
C LYS A 173 -14.91 -5.20 -18.90
N CYS A 174 -14.56 -4.46 -17.84
CA CYS A 174 -15.48 -3.48 -17.26
C CYS A 174 -15.77 -2.33 -18.24
N ASP A 175 -14.75 -1.84 -18.96
CA ASP A 175 -14.94 -0.79 -19.98
C ASP A 175 -15.84 -1.28 -21.13
N ASP A 176 -15.69 -2.53 -21.57
CA ASP A 176 -16.59 -3.19 -22.53
C ASP A 176 -18.01 -3.30 -21.98
N PHE A 177 -18.17 -3.67 -20.70
CA PHE A 177 -19.47 -3.76 -20.04
C PHE A 177 -20.18 -2.39 -20.00
N PHE A 178 -19.48 -1.31 -19.60
CA PHE A 178 -20.05 0.03 -19.57
C PHE A 178 -20.45 0.53 -20.95
N SER A 179 -19.71 0.15 -21.99
CA SER A 179 -20.04 0.47 -23.37
C SER A 179 -21.28 -0.27 -23.86
N LYS A 180 -21.46 -1.52 -23.43
CA LYS A 180 -22.59 -2.38 -23.82
C LYS A 180 -23.87 -2.08 -23.04
N TYR A 181 -23.72 -1.68 -21.77
CA TYR A 181 -24.83 -1.43 -20.84
C TYR A 181 -24.66 -0.06 -20.16
N PRO A 182 -24.83 1.05 -20.90
CA PRO A 182 -24.72 2.38 -20.33
C PRO A 182 -25.80 2.61 -19.25
N ASP A 183 -25.45 3.29 -18.17
CA ASP A 183 -26.32 3.60 -17.03
C ASP A 183 -26.93 2.36 -16.34
N SER A 184 -26.21 1.25 -16.38
CA SER A 184 -26.59 0.02 -15.72
C SER A 184 -26.64 0.16 -14.19
N ARG A 185 -27.56 -0.55 -13.52
CA ARG A 185 -27.60 -0.66 -12.05
C ARG A 185 -26.30 -1.17 -11.41
N TYR A 186 -25.42 -1.80 -12.21
CA TYR A 186 -24.11 -2.32 -11.79
C TYR A 186 -22.99 -1.31 -11.89
N ASP A 187 -23.21 -0.15 -12.49
CA ASP A 187 -22.19 0.83 -12.84
C ASP A 187 -21.42 1.29 -11.59
N TYR A 188 -22.14 1.63 -10.52
CA TYR A 188 -21.54 2.05 -9.26
C TYR A 188 -20.61 0.97 -8.66
N PHE A 189 -21.14 -0.27 -8.52
CA PHE A 189 -20.37 -1.35 -7.92
C PHE A 189 -19.15 -1.72 -8.74
N LEU A 190 -19.30 -1.85 -10.06
CA LEU A 190 -18.17 -2.17 -10.94
C LEU A 190 -17.10 -1.10 -10.92
N ARG A 191 -17.45 0.18 -10.93
CA ARG A 191 -16.47 1.29 -10.86
C ARG A 191 -15.77 1.36 -9.52
N HIS A 192 -16.44 1.08 -8.42
CA HIS A 192 -15.86 1.28 -7.08
C HIS A 192 -15.18 0.03 -6.54
N TYR A 193 -15.65 -1.17 -6.88
CA TYR A 193 -15.18 -2.41 -6.25
C TYR A 193 -14.49 -3.39 -7.19
N VAL A 194 -14.73 -3.31 -8.50
CA VAL A 194 -14.16 -4.24 -9.48
C VAL A 194 -13.13 -3.58 -10.38
N ARG A 195 -13.47 -2.44 -11.00
CA ARG A 195 -12.59 -1.67 -11.86
C ARG A 195 -11.80 -0.68 -11.04
N TYR A 196 -10.49 -0.88 -10.93
CA TYR A 196 -9.63 0.05 -10.20
C TYR A 196 -8.19 0.02 -10.69
N VAL A 197 -7.48 1.10 -10.42
CA VAL A 197 -6.04 1.21 -10.60
C VAL A 197 -5.41 1.44 -9.24
N PHE A 198 -4.41 0.64 -8.88
CA PHE A 198 -3.61 0.94 -7.72
C PHE A 198 -2.73 2.14 -8.01
N GLY A 199 -2.90 3.19 -7.24
CA GLY A 199 -2.00 4.32 -7.16
C GLY A 199 -1.33 4.37 -5.79
N LEU A 200 -0.27 5.14 -5.69
CA LEU A 200 0.27 5.53 -4.39
C LEU A 200 -0.70 6.52 -3.74
N ASP A 201 -1.02 6.25 -2.50
CA ASP A 201 -1.70 7.23 -1.66
C ASP A 201 -0.65 8.18 -1.07
N TYR A 202 -0.43 9.29 -1.78
CA TYR A 202 0.49 10.33 -1.30
C TYR A 202 -0.05 11.11 -0.09
N ASP A 203 -1.31 10.94 0.27
CA ASP A 203 -1.92 11.61 1.42
C ASP A 203 -1.78 10.79 2.71
N SER A 204 -1.38 9.52 2.61
CA SER A 204 -1.11 8.64 3.75
C SER A 204 0.34 8.74 4.25
N PHE A 205 0.57 8.18 5.43
CA PHE A 205 1.92 7.96 5.95
C PHE A 205 2.67 6.94 5.08
N HIS A 206 3.94 7.22 4.79
CA HIS A 206 4.86 6.28 4.14
C HIS A 206 6.26 6.39 4.72
N LEU A 207 6.97 5.27 4.68
CA LEU A 207 8.36 5.14 5.08
C LEU A 207 9.12 4.43 3.97
N ASP A 208 10.20 5.04 3.47
CA ASP A 208 11.03 4.49 2.41
C ASP A 208 12.49 4.38 2.87
N PHE A 209 13.12 3.27 2.49
CA PHE A 209 14.56 3.05 2.60
C PHE A 209 15.13 2.92 1.19
N ALA A 210 16.05 3.79 0.82
CA ALA A 210 16.62 3.84 -0.51
C ALA A 210 18.15 3.68 -0.50
N MET A 211 18.64 2.99 -1.53
CA MET A 211 20.06 2.92 -1.85
C MET A 211 20.25 3.34 -3.30
N GLY A 212 21.25 4.15 -3.55
CA GLY A 212 21.47 4.72 -4.87
C GLY A 212 22.93 4.88 -5.23
N GLY A 213 23.13 5.06 -6.52
CA GLY A 213 24.44 5.36 -7.09
C GLY A 213 24.35 6.43 -8.17
N GLY A 214 25.47 7.09 -8.45
CA GLY A 214 25.49 8.16 -9.42
C GLY A 214 26.82 8.85 -9.55
N ALA A 215 26.79 10.15 -9.83
CA ALA A 215 27.98 10.99 -9.98
C ALA A 215 27.85 12.26 -9.14
N ALA A 216 28.96 12.67 -8.55
CA ALA A 216 29.19 13.99 -7.97
C ALA A 216 30.08 14.79 -8.91
N ILE A 217 29.60 15.97 -9.29
CA ILE A 217 30.28 16.88 -10.20
C ILE A 217 30.55 18.17 -9.43
N PHE A 218 31.81 18.57 -9.39
CA PHE A 218 32.26 19.78 -8.73
C PHE A 218 32.25 20.96 -9.70
N GLY A 219 31.80 22.12 -9.23
CA GLY A 219 31.75 23.36 -9.98
C GLY A 219 32.37 24.52 -9.24
N GLY A 220 32.75 25.62 -9.94
CA GLY A 220 33.43 26.75 -9.37
C GLY A 220 34.88 26.40 -8.96
N GLU A 221 35.46 27.18 -8.02
CA GLU A 221 36.85 27.01 -7.59
C GLU A 221 37.15 25.62 -7.02
N ILE A 222 36.15 24.91 -6.46
CA ILE A 222 36.35 23.56 -5.92
C ILE A 222 36.65 22.53 -7.00
N ALA A 223 36.21 22.77 -8.25
CA ALA A 223 36.51 21.91 -9.37
C ALA A 223 37.98 21.94 -9.79
N ASP A 224 38.74 22.99 -9.42
CA ASP A 224 40.17 23.08 -9.66
C ASP A 224 40.96 22.21 -8.66
N TRP A 225 40.34 21.89 -7.53
CA TRP A 225 40.94 21.11 -6.44
C TRP A 225 40.60 19.64 -6.47
N PHE A 226 39.36 19.28 -6.91
CA PHE A 226 38.88 17.92 -6.88
C PHE A 226 38.35 17.45 -8.22
N SER A 227 38.60 16.19 -8.55
CA SER A 227 38.01 15.53 -9.71
C SER A 227 36.60 15.07 -9.39
N ASN A 228 35.72 15.09 -10.41
CA ASN A 228 34.40 14.47 -10.34
C ASN A 228 34.52 12.97 -10.03
N GLY A 229 33.54 12.41 -9.33
CA GLY A 229 33.61 11.03 -8.92
C GLY A 229 32.26 10.32 -8.84
N GLY A 230 32.33 9.02 -8.63
CA GLY A 230 31.15 8.21 -8.35
C GLY A 230 30.53 8.60 -7.02
N LEU A 231 29.22 8.44 -6.91
CA LEU A 231 28.41 8.71 -5.74
C LEU A 231 27.68 7.44 -5.31
N PHE A 232 27.69 7.15 -4.04
CA PHE A 232 26.80 6.19 -3.39
C PHE A 232 25.95 6.92 -2.35
N SER A 233 24.64 6.57 -2.25
CA SER A 233 23.75 7.15 -1.25
C SER A 233 22.94 6.10 -0.51
N PHE A 234 22.66 6.41 0.74
CA PHE A 234 21.67 5.73 1.57
C PHE A 234 20.71 6.77 2.13
N ASP A 235 19.42 6.58 1.85
CA ASP A 235 18.40 7.56 2.17
C ASP A 235 17.28 6.90 2.98
N ILE A 236 16.79 7.60 4.01
CA ILE A 236 15.59 7.24 4.76
C ILE A 236 14.61 8.38 4.62
N SER A 237 13.42 8.12 4.14
CA SER A 237 12.39 9.14 4.02
C SER A 237 11.10 8.76 4.71
N ILE A 238 10.50 9.74 5.36
CA ILE A 238 9.20 9.66 6.01
C ILE A 238 8.28 10.68 5.35
N GLY A 239 7.10 10.25 4.91
CA GLY A 239 6.16 11.14 4.27
C GLY A 239 4.77 11.10 4.87
N PHE A 240 4.10 12.24 4.74
CA PHE A 240 2.71 12.44 5.14
C PHE A 240 2.08 13.61 4.37
N LYS A 241 0.84 13.44 3.90
CA LYS A 241 0.09 14.48 3.16
C LYS A 241 0.88 15.10 2.01
N LYS A 242 1.42 14.28 1.13
CA LYS A 242 2.25 14.70 -0.02
C LYS A 242 3.59 15.34 0.35
N ASN A 243 3.92 15.45 1.62
CA ASN A 243 5.19 15.99 2.07
C ASN A 243 6.12 14.83 2.48
N MET A 244 7.42 15.07 2.33
CA MET A 244 8.46 14.10 2.67
C MET A 244 9.58 14.81 3.43
N ILE A 245 10.04 14.17 4.49
CA ILE A 245 11.29 14.51 5.15
C ILE A 245 12.24 13.33 4.88
N GLU A 246 13.43 13.65 4.42
CA GLU A 246 14.45 12.66 4.10
C GLU A 246 15.76 12.98 4.84
N VAL A 247 16.37 11.95 5.38
CA VAL A 247 17.74 11.96 5.87
C VAL A 247 18.58 11.13 4.91
N SER A 248 19.65 11.73 4.39
CA SER A 248 20.49 11.14 3.36
C SER A 248 21.95 11.14 3.81
N SER A 249 22.59 10.00 3.67
CA SER A 249 24.03 9.80 3.83
C SER A 249 24.63 9.50 2.47
N ARG A 250 25.61 10.27 2.03
CA ARG A 250 26.23 10.14 0.70
C ARG A 250 27.74 10.05 0.83
N LEU A 251 28.30 9.16 0.04
CA LEU A 251 29.74 8.98 -0.14
C LEU A 251 30.10 9.17 -1.60
N SER A 252 30.96 10.13 -1.90
CA SER A 252 31.43 10.37 -3.27
C SER A 252 32.93 10.27 -3.34
N ALA A 253 33.46 9.76 -4.43
CA ALA A 253 34.87 9.88 -4.72
C ALA A 253 35.23 11.37 -5.01
N ALA A 254 36.32 11.85 -4.43
CA ALA A 254 36.79 13.22 -4.57
C ALA A 254 38.31 13.24 -4.52
N ASN A 255 38.97 12.89 -5.62
CA ASN A 255 40.40 12.82 -5.70
C ASN A 255 40.99 14.22 -5.90
N PRO A 256 42.02 14.66 -5.16
CA PRO A 256 42.63 15.94 -5.35
C PRO A 256 43.38 16.00 -6.69
N LYS A 257 43.26 17.14 -7.38
CA LYS A 257 43.95 17.43 -8.63
C LYS A 257 45.32 18.06 -8.44
N GLN A 258 45.56 18.60 -7.25
CA GLN A 258 46.80 19.21 -6.82
C GLN A 258 47.11 18.83 -5.37
N ASP A 259 48.37 18.94 -4.97
CA ASP A 259 48.78 18.63 -3.63
C ASP A 259 48.08 19.57 -2.62
N ILE A 260 47.55 19.01 -1.54
CA ILE A 260 46.93 19.77 -0.45
C ILE A 260 47.77 19.61 0.80
N HIS A 261 48.37 20.72 1.26
CA HIS A 261 49.22 20.73 2.42
C HIS A 261 48.42 20.93 3.72
N PHE A 262 48.65 20.04 4.65
CA PHE A 262 48.13 20.11 6.01
C PHE A 262 49.28 20.36 6.98
N LYS A 263 48.95 20.68 8.22
CA LYS A 263 49.94 20.87 9.27
C LYS A 263 50.85 19.66 9.48
N ASN A 264 50.30 18.44 9.28
CA ASN A 264 50.96 17.17 9.60
C ASN A 264 51.09 16.24 8.37
N GLY A 265 51.04 16.76 7.12
CA GLY A 265 51.19 15.93 5.95
C GLY A 265 50.71 16.59 4.66
N VAL A 266 50.80 15.85 3.56
CA VAL A 266 50.34 16.29 2.23
C VAL A 266 49.40 15.25 1.64
N TRP A 267 48.23 15.69 1.26
CA TRP A 267 47.33 14.88 0.43
C TRP A 267 47.72 15.07 -1.04
N LYS A 268 48.39 14.07 -1.59
CA LYS A 268 48.99 14.16 -2.93
C LYS A 268 47.96 14.14 -4.04
N ALA A 269 48.20 14.92 -5.07
CA ALA A 269 47.42 14.93 -6.29
C ALA A 269 47.24 13.51 -6.88
N GLY A 270 46.05 13.21 -7.36
CA GLY A 270 45.70 11.92 -7.99
C GLY A 270 45.50 10.76 -6.99
N THR A 271 45.74 10.95 -5.70
CA THR A 271 45.46 9.89 -4.72
C THR A 271 43.96 9.80 -4.41
N SER A 272 43.52 8.65 -3.90
CA SER A 272 42.12 8.45 -3.58
C SER A 272 41.65 9.36 -2.45
N GLY A 273 40.49 9.94 -2.62
CA GLY A 273 39.80 10.75 -1.64
C GLY A 273 38.28 10.58 -1.70
N ASN A 274 37.65 10.95 -0.61
CA ASN A 274 36.22 10.84 -0.44
C ASN A 274 35.63 12.17 0.04
N LEU A 275 34.40 12.40 -0.41
CA LEU A 275 33.48 13.38 0.14
C LEU A 275 32.32 12.64 0.83
N TYR A 276 32.25 12.78 2.13
CA TYR A 276 31.09 12.34 2.90
C TYR A 276 30.11 13.50 3.09
N GLN A 277 28.85 13.28 2.82
CA GLN A 277 27.79 14.27 3.02
C GLN A 277 26.66 13.66 3.84
N PHE A 278 26.18 14.44 4.80
CA PHE A 278 24.96 14.17 5.54
C PHE A 278 23.96 15.28 5.26
N GLN A 279 22.74 14.93 4.90
CA GLN A 279 21.73 15.86 4.41
C GLN A 279 20.39 15.59 5.07
N THR A 280 19.65 16.66 5.37
CA THR A 280 18.24 16.58 5.72
C THR A 280 17.46 17.40 4.69
N ASN A 281 16.54 16.75 4.03
CA ASN A 281 15.81 17.30 2.91
C ASN A 281 14.30 17.30 3.21
N TYR A 282 13.62 18.34 2.74
CA TYR A 282 12.18 18.39 2.63
C TYR A 282 11.80 18.31 1.15
N GLY A 283 10.80 17.49 0.83
CA GLY A 283 10.24 17.34 -0.51
C GLY A 283 8.72 17.35 -0.50
N ARG A 284 8.13 17.65 -1.64
CA ARG A 284 6.68 17.57 -1.83
C ARG A 284 6.37 16.79 -3.09
N PHE A 285 5.58 15.71 -2.96
CA PHE A 285 5.12 14.93 -4.09
C PHE A 285 4.11 15.72 -4.94
N ILE A 286 4.42 15.87 -6.21
CA ILE A 286 3.53 16.40 -7.24
C ILE A 286 3.22 15.25 -8.18
N PRO A 287 2.05 14.60 -8.05
CA PRO A 287 1.69 13.45 -8.88
C PRO A 287 1.58 13.86 -10.35
N LEU A 288 2.25 13.15 -11.23
CA LEU A 288 2.13 13.27 -12.70
C LEU A 288 1.21 12.22 -13.27
N LYS A 289 1.32 10.98 -12.74
CA LYS A 289 0.54 9.80 -13.10
C LYS A 289 0.31 8.98 -11.83
N PRO A 290 -0.61 8.01 -11.83
CA PRO A 290 -0.91 7.21 -10.63
C PRO A 290 0.31 6.59 -9.94
N LYS A 291 1.39 6.35 -10.68
CA LYS A 291 2.63 5.72 -10.18
C LYS A 291 3.88 6.60 -10.30
N CYS A 292 3.74 7.82 -10.79
CA CYS A 292 4.87 8.72 -11.04
C CYS A 292 4.62 10.08 -10.42
N ALA A 293 5.65 10.63 -9.80
CA ALA A 293 5.62 11.97 -9.23
C ALA A 293 6.92 12.72 -9.48
N VAL A 294 6.85 14.04 -9.49
CA VAL A 294 7.99 14.94 -9.34
C VAL A 294 8.05 15.40 -7.90
N VAL A 295 9.23 15.40 -7.32
CA VAL A 295 9.44 15.84 -5.94
C VAL A 295 10.50 16.95 -5.95
N PRO A 296 10.12 18.24 -5.95
CA PRO A 296 11.04 19.32 -5.63
C PRO A 296 11.56 19.14 -4.21
N ILE A 297 12.87 19.38 -4.03
CA ILE A 297 13.59 19.14 -2.79
C ILE A 297 14.29 20.43 -2.37
N VAL A 298 14.15 20.76 -1.10
CA VAL A 298 14.96 21.78 -0.42
C VAL A 298 15.52 21.17 0.87
N GLY A 299 16.73 21.51 1.21
CA GLY A 299 17.35 20.92 2.39
C GLY A 299 18.58 21.64 2.89
N LEU A 300 19.18 21.05 3.90
CA LEU A 300 20.44 21.45 4.49
C LEU A 300 21.37 20.25 4.55
N GLY A 301 22.64 20.46 4.23
CA GLY A 301 23.63 19.41 4.29
C GLY A 301 24.96 19.88 4.82
N VAL A 302 25.69 18.97 5.42
CA VAL A 302 27.09 19.15 5.83
C VAL A 302 27.93 18.17 5.03
N GLY A 303 29.15 18.56 4.69
CA GLY A 303 30.08 17.71 3.93
C GLY A 303 31.51 17.76 4.48
N MET A 304 32.23 16.68 4.27
CA MET A 304 33.58 16.51 4.70
C MET A 304 34.41 15.81 3.61
N PHE A 305 35.49 16.48 3.18
CA PHE A 305 36.48 15.86 2.30
C PHE A 305 37.58 15.21 3.18
N TYR A 306 37.98 14.01 2.80
CA TYR A 306 39.07 13.32 3.51
C TYR A 306 39.79 12.35 2.56
N PRO A 307 41.11 12.13 2.79
CA PRO A 307 41.87 11.12 2.07
C PRO A 307 41.27 9.73 2.32
N ALA A 308 41.21 8.87 1.30
CA ALA A 308 40.88 7.48 1.48
C ALA A 308 42.02 6.76 2.21
N VAL A 309 41.68 5.98 3.23
CA VAL A 309 42.67 5.18 3.98
C VAL A 309 43.08 3.99 3.13
N ASN A 310 44.30 4.01 2.56
CA ASN A 310 44.88 2.83 1.94
C ASN A 310 45.64 2.03 3.01
N SER A 311 45.34 0.75 3.12
CA SER A 311 45.93 -0.17 4.12
C SER A 311 47.45 -0.40 3.94
N ASP A 312 48.03 -0.01 2.80
CA ASP A 312 49.36 -0.41 2.39
C ASP A 312 50.45 0.68 2.58
N THR A 313 50.09 1.85 3.10
CA THR A 313 51.07 2.91 3.40
C THR A 313 50.99 3.34 4.85
N HIS A 314 52.06 3.06 5.61
CA HIS A 314 52.24 3.41 7.01
C HIS A 314 52.23 4.92 7.34
N THR A 315 51.82 5.77 6.39
CA THR A 315 51.74 7.23 6.54
C THR A 315 50.37 7.71 7.03
N ASN A 316 49.45 6.82 7.37
CA ASN A 316 48.02 7.20 7.60
C ASN A 316 47.68 7.54 9.05
N GLU A 317 48.50 7.28 10.03
CA GLU A 317 48.20 7.70 11.42
C GLU A 317 48.24 9.21 11.60
N ASP A 318 49.12 9.90 10.84
CA ASP A 318 49.22 11.37 10.88
C ASP A 318 48.09 12.07 10.12
N ILE A 319 47.38 11.36 9.22
CA ILE A 319 46.34 11.93 8.40
C ILE A 319 44.99 12.00 9.15
N LYS A 320 44.80 11.28 10.25
CA LYS A 320 43.53 11.29 11.02
C LYS A 320 43.09 12.70 11.45
N ASP A 321 44.00 13.62 11.63
CA ASP A 321 43.73 15.01 12.00
C ASP A 321 43.59 15.96 10.78
N ASN A 322 43.83 15.47 9.56
CA ASN A 322 43.86 16.27 8.34
C ASN A 322 42.56 16.30 7.53
N ARG A 323 41.43 16.35 8.22
CA ARG A 323 40.11 16.46 7.58
C ARG A 323 39.89 17.89 7.11
N LEU A 324 39.55 18.08 5.84
CA LEU A 324 39.03 19.35 5.35
C LEU A 324 37.56 19.47 5.80
N PHE A 325 37.37 20.03 6.97
CA PHE A 325 36.06 20.34 7.42
C PHE A 325 35.53 21.57 6.67
N ASN A 326 34.44 21.39 6.00
CA ASN A 326 33.50 22.49 5.90
C ASN A 326 33.16 22.85 7.36
N LYS A 327 33.55 24.04 7.85
CA LYS A 327 33.11 24.47 9.17
C LYS A 327 31.63 24.16 9.28
N TRP A 328 31.24 23.31 10.19
CA TRP A 328 29.90 22.74 10.43
C TRP A 328 28.68 23.66 10.13
N LEU A 329 28.80 24.54 9.15
CA LEU A 329 27.72 25.38 8.67
C LEU A 329 26.95 24.59 7.64
N PRO A 330 25.68 24.24 7.96
CA PRO A 330 24.83 23.58 7.00
C PRO A 330 24.72 24.45 5.74
N THR A 331 24.94 23.82 4.59
CA THR A 331 24.79 24.47 3.29
C THR A 331 23.43 24.13 2.69
N PRO A 332 22.76 25.09 2.03
CA PRO A 332 21.46 24.80 1.42
C PRO A 332 21.59 23.80 0.29
N ILE A 333 20.55 23.00 0.13
CA ILE A 333 20.40 22.02 -0.96
C ILE A 333 19.15 22.36 -1.72
N LEU A 334 19.24 22.37 -3.02
CA LEU A 334 18.11 22.46 -3.93
C LEU A 334 18.14 21.25 -4.86
N GLY A 335 16.99 20.69 -5.16
CA GLY A 335 16.96 19.54 -6.05
C GLY A 335 15.59 19.21 -6.57
N VAL A 336 15.59 18.22 -7.44
CA VAL A 336 14.39 17.61 -8.00
C VAL A 336 14.59 16.11 -8.10
N GLN A 337 13.53 15.38 -7.82
CA GLN A 337 13.50 13.92 -7.96
C GLN A 337 12.31 13.52 -8.81
N LEU A 338 12.55 12.65 -9.77
CA LEU A 338 11.51 11.88 -10.47
C LEU A 338 11.34 10.57 -9.72
N TYR A 339 10.13 10.30 -9.29
CA TYR A 339 9.78 9.14 -8.48
C TYR A 339 8.82 8.26 -9.25
N SER A 340 9.12 6.97 -9.36
CA SER A 340 8.26 5.97 -9.98
C SER A 340 8.14 4.76 -9.06
N SER A 341 6.93 4.30 -8.85
CA SER A 341 6.64 3.16 -7.97
C SER A 341 6.08 1.99 -8.73
N SER A 342 6.50 0.79 -8.36
CA SER A 342 5.92 -0.47 -8.81
C SER A 342 5.55 -1.33 -7.60
N ASN A 343 4.46 -2.10 -7.72
CA ASN A 343 4.07 -3.04 -6.69
C ASN A 343 4.97 -4.28 -6.77
N LEU A 344 5.65 -4.63 -5.69
CA LEU A 344 6.46 -5.86 -5.62
C LEU A 344 5.58 -7.11 -5.46
N TRP A 345 4.49 -6.99 -4.69
CA TRP A 345 3.60 -8.11 -4.37
C TRP A 345 2.16 -7.65 -4.38
N PRO A 346 1.25 -8.37 -5.03
CA PRO A 346 -0.18 -8.18 -4.84
C PRO A 346 -0.54 -8.69 -3.44
N SER A 347 -0.43 -7.88 -2.40
CA SER A 347 -0.96 -8.24 -1.10
C SER A 347 -2.39 -7.73 -0.95
N TYR A 348 -3.25 -8.52 -0.35
CA TYR A 348 -4.61 -8.12 0.02
C TYR A 348 -4.65 -7.12 1.20
N SER A 349 -3.50 -6.82 1.82
CA SER A 349 -3.41 -5.87 2.91
C SER A 349 -3.55 -4.42 2.45
N SER A 350 -4.06 -3.56 3.30
CA SER A 350 -4.17 -2.11 3.07
C SER A 350 -2.81 -1.40 2.92
N SER A 351 -1.74 -2.02 3.42
CA SER A 351 -0.36 -1.59 3.23
C SER A 351 0.37 -2.54 2.29
N PHE A 352 1.26 -2.04 1.45
CA PHE A 352 2.08 -2.87 0.59
C PHE A 352 3.52 -2.38 0.56
N ASN A 353 4.43 -3.32 0.35
CA ASN A 353 5.80 -3.00 0.06
C ASN A 353 5.91 -2.60 -1.42
N SER A 354 6.33 -1.39 -1.66
CA SER A 354 6.58 -0.87 -3.01
C SER A 354 8.07 -0.93 -3.32
N LEU A 355 8.40 -1.30 -4.54
CA LEU A 355 9.70 -1.03 -5.13
C LEU A 355 9.62 0.28 -5.89
N ASN A 356 10.43 1.24 -5.49
CA ASN A 356 10.41 2.56 -6.12
C ASN A 356 11.75 2.82 -6.81
N LEU A 357 11.69 3.48 -7.93
CA LEU A 357 12.84 4.01 -8.66
C LEU A 357 12.82 5.52 -8.54
N ALA A 358 13.92 6.12 -8.13
CA ALA A 358 14.08 7.56 -8.05
C ALA A 358 15.28 8.01 -8.90
N LEU A 359 15.07 8.99 -9.77
CA LEU A 359 16.14 9.73 -10.42
C LEU A 359 16.21 11.11 -9.78
N ARG A 360 17.37 11.45 -9.23
CA ARG A 360 17.53 12.66 -8.42
C ARG A 360 18.67 13.52 -8.96
N TYR A 361 18.41 14.81 -9.04
CA TYR A 361 19.41 15.84 -9.17
C TYR A 361 19.40 16.75 -7.97
N THR A 362 20.57 17.04 -7.38
CA THR A 362 20.72 18.04 -6.31
C THR A 362 21.87 18.99 -6.60
N PHE A 363 21.70 20.24 -6.18
CA PHE A 363 22.66 21.31 -6.19
C PHE A 363 22.93 21.75 -4.77
N GLN A 364 24.21 21.86 -4.39
CA GLN A 364 24.65 22.28 -3.07
C GLN A 364 25.82 23.25 -3.20
N PRO A 365 25.69 24.53 -2.86
CA PRO A 365 26.84 25.42 -2.72
C PRO A 365 27.66 24.98 -1.53
N VAL A 366 28.97 25.01 -1.66
CA VAL A 366 29.93 24.61 -0.61
C VAL A 366 31.02 25.64 -0.47
N ARG A 367 31.56 25.75 0.75
CA ARG A 367 32.74 26.54 1.05
C ARG A 367 33.69 25.71 1.88
N VAL A 368 34.87 25.49 1.36
CA VAL A 368 35.94 24.71 2.00
C VAL A 368 37.12 25.61 2.31
N ASN A 369 37.82 25.36 3.37
CA ASN A 369 39.07 26.04 3.66
C ASN A 369 40.24 25.11 3.31
N ILE A 370 40.99 25.45 2.27
CA ILE A 370 42.16 24.71 1.81
C ILE A 370 43.37 25.62 2.00
N GLU A 371 44.35 25.20 2.78
CA GLU A 371 45.59 25.95 3.04
C GLU A 371 45.36 27.40 3.52
N GLY A 372 44.34 27.59 4.34
CA GLY A 372 43.97 28.95 4.83
C GLY A 372 43.17 29.79 3.84
N ARG A 373 42.98 29.32 2.59
CA ARG A 373 42.18 30.00 1.58
C ARG A 373 40.74 29.49 1.60
N LYS A 374 39.76 30.40 1.53
CA LYS A 374 38.36 30.07 1.40
C LYS A 374 38.05 29.77 -0.07
N ILE A 375 37.81 28.52 -0.38
CA ILE A 375 37.45 28.03 -1.71
C ILE A 375 35.93 27.90 -1.80
N ASN A 376 35.32 28.56 -2.75
CA ASN A 376 33.89 28.49 -2.97
C ASN A 376 33.62 27.58 -4.18
N GLY A 377 32.50 26.87 -4.13
CA GLY A 377 32.13 26.02 -5.24
C GLY A 377 30.75 25.45 -5.07
N THR A 378 30.45 24.49 -5.93
CA THR A 378 29.17 23.80 -5.94
C THR A 378 29.38 22.30 -6.10
N ILE A 379 28.49 21.52 -5.52
CA ILE A 379 28.38 20.08 -5.77
C ILE A 379 27.06 19.85 -6.48
N HIS A 380 27.13 19.28 -7.67
CA HIS A 380 26.02 18.79 -8.42
C HIS A 380 26.00 17.27 -8.28
N SER A 381 24.91 16.69 -7.83
CA SER A 381 24.78 15.24 -7.71
C SER A 381 23.66 14.76 -8.61
N LEU A 382 23.97 13.79 -9.47
CA LEU A 382 22.99 13.07 -10.27
C LEU A 382 23.02 11.61 -9.81
N SER A 383 21.89 11.08 -9.34
CA SER A 383 21.82 9.72 -8.82
C SER A 383 20.55 9.01 -9.24
N ALA A 384 20.64 7.69 -9.38
CA ALA A 384 19.52 6.77 -9.46
C ALA A 384 19.49 5.95 -8.17
N ALA A 385 18.33 5.82 -7.57
CA ALA A 385 18.15 5.05 -6.34
C ALA A 385 16.97 4.10 -6.47
N ILE A 386 17.11 2.94 -5.83
CA ILE A 386 16.03 1.98 -5.65
C ILE A 386 15.64 2.05 -4.18
N SER A 387 14.34 2.19 -3.91
CA SER A 387 13.83 2.15 -2.55
C SER A 387 12.80 1.07 -2.34
N ILE A 388 12.76 0.56 -1.13
CA ILE A 388 11.69 -0.28 -0.62
C ILE A 388 10.96 0.53 0.43
N GLY A 389 9.65 0.67 0.26
CA GLY A 389 8.84 1.47 1.15
C GLY A 389 7.52 0.82 1.50
N THR A 390 6.95 1.28 2.61
CA THR A 390 5.59 0.94 3.00
C THR A 390 4.68 2.09 2.62
N HIS A 391 3.82 1.86 1.65
CA HIS A 391 2.83 2.84 1.20
C HIS A 391 1.44 2.29 1.44
N ARG A 392 0.51 3.17 1.80
CA ARG A 392 -0.90 2.82 1.79
C ARG A 392 -1.39 2.79 0.35
N LYS A 393 -2.14 1.74 -0.01
CA LYS A 393 -2.76 1.67 -1.33
C LYS A 393 -3.92 2.67 -1.38
N ALA A 394 -3.90 3.58 -2.34
CA ALA A 394 -5.13 4.21 -2.77
C ALA A 394 -5.70 3.39 -3.92
N LYS A 395 -6.85 2.81 -3.70
CA LYS A 395 -7.71 2.32 -4.76
C LYS A 395 -8.23 3.57 -5.48
N ARG A 396 -7.74 3.83 -6.68
CA ARG A 396 -8.27 4.93 -7.50
C ARG A 396 -9.32 4.37 -8.43
N VAL A 397 -10.52 4.86 -8.25
CA VAL A 397 -11.66 4.66 -9.11
C VAL A 397 -11.65 5.79 -10.13
N TYR A 398 -11.69 5.46 -11.42
CA TYR A 398 -11.76 6.41 -12.54
C TYR A 398 -12.98 6.11 -13.39
#